data_33ef80dec69532700fe6c78ea8fde955
#
_entry.id   33ef80dec69532700fe6c78ea8fde955
#
_cell.length_a   1.000
_cell.length_b   1.000
_cell.length_c   1.000
_cell.angle_alpha   90.00
_cell.angle_beta   90.00
_cell.angle_gamma   90.00
#
_symmetry.space_group_name_H-M   'P 1'
#
loop_
_entity.id
_entity.type
_entity.pdbx_description
1 polymer ?
#
loop_
_entity_poly.entity_id
_entity_poly.type
_entity_poly.pdbx_seq_one_letter_code
_entity_poly.pdbx_strand_id
1 'polypeptide(L)' 'ALTGRVPTQVIGPVVKGDMMVSTSSGRARAEAEPMSGAVIGKALEDFDGVEGTIEIVVGRL' A
#
# COMPACT_ATOMS: atom_id res chain seq x y z
N ALA A 1 17.32 -5.14 -8.58
CA ALA A 1 16.33 -4.44 -7.76
C ALA A 1 15.90 -5.33 -6.61
N LEU A 2 15.74 -4.72 -5.46
CA LEU A 2 15.31 -5.43 -4.26
C LEU A 2 13.83 -5.15 -4.05
N THR A 3 13.02 -6.17 -4.23
CA THR A 3 11.60 -6.09 -3.99
C THR A 3 11.21 -7.20 -3.04
N GLY A 4 10.20 -6.95 -2.23
CA GLY A 4 9.72 -7.95 -1.31
C GLY A 4 8.26 -7.73 -0.99
N ARG A 5 7.62 -8.77 -0.49
CA ARG A 5 6.25 -8.70 -0.03
C ARG A 5 6.23 -8.52 1.47
N VAL A 6 5.46 -7.56 1.92
CA VAL A 6 5.38 -7.25 3.34
C VAL A 6 3.92 -7.17 3.74
N PRO A 7 3.49 -7.90 4.77
CA PRO A 7 2.14 -7.71 5.29
C PRO A 7 2.05 -6.32 5.91
N THR A 8 1.04 -5.57 5.50
CA THR A 8 0.92 -4.17 5.88
C THR A 8 -0.50 -3.87 6.29
N GLN A 9 -0.66 -3.17 7.41
CA GLN A 9 -1.98 -2.73 7.82
C GLN A 9 -2.40 -1.58 6.91
N VAL A 10 -3.61 -1.70 6.38
CA VAL A 10 -4.17 -0.71 5.47
C VAL A 10 -5.51 -0.24 5.97
N ILE A 11 -5.90 0.95 5.55
CA ILE A 11 -7.21 1.52 5.86
C ILE A 11 -7.91 1.87 4.55
N GLY A 12 -9.22 1.68 4.56
CA GLY A 12 -10.05 1.99 3.42
C GLY A 12 -9.94 0.96 2.31
N PRO A 13 -10.75 1.10 1.27
CA PRO A 13 -10.72 0.15 0.16
C PRO A 13 -9.43 0.25 -0.64
N VAL A 14 -8.94 -0.90 -1.08
CA VAL A 14 -7.71 -1.01 -1.86
C VAL A 14 -7.99 -1.98 -3.01
N VAL A 15 -7.50 -1.65 -4.18
CA VAL A 15 -7.59 -2.51 -5.35
C VAL A 15 -6.19 -2.96 -5.72
N LYS A 16 -6.05 -4.20 -6.13
CA LYS A 16 -4.77 -4.75 -6.55
C LYS A 16 -4.12 -3.83 -7.58
N GLY A 17 -2.86 -3.50 -7.35
CA GLY A 17 -2.12 -2.60 -8.22
C GLY A 17 -2.13 -1.14 -7.79
N ASP A 18 -2.95 -0.79 -6.79
CA ASP A 18 -2.97 0.58 -6.29
C ASP A 18 -1.63 0.94 -5.65
N MET A 19 -1.25 2.19 -5.81
CA MET A 19 -0.08 2.71 -5.11
C MET A 19 -0.47 2.98 -3.66
N MET A 20 0.37 2.53 -2.76
CA MET A 20 0.12 2.65 -1.33
C MET A 20 1.01 3.74 -0.75
N VAL A 21 0.43 4.56 0.09
CA VAL A 21 1.16 5.63 0.78
C VAL A 21 0.97 5.45 2.28
N SER A 22 1.94 5.92 3.05
CA SER A 22 1.85 5.84 4.50
C SER A 22 0.94 6.94 5.04
N THR A 23 0.28 6.65 6.15
CA THR A 23 -0.53 7.63 6.85
C THR A 23 0.15 8.03 8.15
N SER A 24 -0.35 9.07 8.79
CA SER A 24 0.20 9.51 10.06
C SER A 24 0.00 8.50 11.18
N SER A 25 -0.90 7.55 11.00
CA SER A 25 -1.16 6.51 12.01
C SER A 25 -0.26 5.29 11.83
N GLY A 26 0.65 5.30 10.85
CA GLY A 26 1.52 4.17 10.59
C GLY A 26 0.90 3.09 9.72
N ARG A 27 -0.28 3.32 9.21
CA ARG A 27 -0.94 2.40 8.29
C ARG A 27 -0.81 2.94 6.88
N ALA A 28 -1.11 2.09 5.91
CA ALA A 28 -1.05 2.48 4.50
C ALA A 28 -2.45 2.69 3.95
N ARG A 29 -2.56 3.48 2.91
CA ARG A 29 -3.80 3.65 2.18
C ARG A 29 -3.51 3.76 0.69
N ALA A 30 -4.52 3.47 -0.10
CA ALA A 30 -4.40 3.62 -1.55
C ALA A 30 -4.52 5.09 -1.94
N GLU A 31 -3.72 5.51 -2.90
CA GLU A 31 -3.75 6.89 -3.39
C GLU A 31 -3.62 6.87 -4.91
N ALA A 32 -4.58 7.47 -5.59
CA ALA A 32 -4.58 7.46 -7.05
C ALA A 32 -3.47 8.34 -7.63
N GLU A 33 -3.19 9.45 -6.98
CA GLU A 33 -2.17 10.39 -7.45
C GLU A 33 -1.26 10.78 -6.30
N PRO A 34 -0.40 9.84 -5.86
CA PRO A 34 0.48 10.11 -4.73
C PRO A 34 1.57 11.12 -5.09
N MET A 35 1.98 11.86 -4.07
CA MET A 35 3.11 12.74 -4.24
C MET A 35 4.38 11.92 -4.42
N SER A 36 5.31 12.47 -5.19
CA SER A 36 6.59 11.82 -5.42
C SER A 36 7.29 11.59 -4.07
N GLY A 37 7.76 10.36 -3.90
CA GLY A 37 8.44 9.98 -2.66
C GLY A 37 7.54 9.52 -1.54
N ALA A 38 6.22 9.65 -1.70
CA ALA A 38 5.27 9.22 -0.68
C ALA A 38 4.87 7.75 -0.81
N VAL A 39 5.10 7.15 -1.96
CA VAL A 39 4.68 5.77 -2.23
C VAL A 39 5.59 4.79 -1.52
N ILE A 40 5.00 3.89 -0.73
CA ILE A 40 5.77 2.85 -0.05
C ILE A 40 5.74 1.52 -0.79
N GLY A 41 4.79 1.33 -1.70
CA GLY A 41 4.71 0.10 -2.47
C GLY A 41 3.41 0.04 -3.24
N LYS A 42 3.12 -1.14 -3.78
CA LYS A 42 1.88 -1.39 -4.52
C LYS A 42 1.12 -2.54 -3.87
N ALA A 43 -0.19 -2.43 -3.89
CA ALA A 43 -1.03 -3.48 -3.34
C ALA A 43 -0.97 -4.74 -4.20
N LEU A 44 -0.86 -5.88 -3.55
CA LEU A 44 -0.85 -7.17 -4.25
C LEU A 44 -2.19 -7.87 -4.19
N GLU A 45 -3.14 -7.34 -3.46
CA GLU A 45 -4.46 -7.95 -3.36
C GLU A 45 -5.51 -6.87 -3.13
N ASP A 46 -6.76 -7.25 -3.41
CA ASP A 46 -7.89 -6.35 -3.19
C ASP A 46 -8.29 -6.38 -1.72
N PHE A 47 -8.79 -5.24 -1.25
CA PHE A 47 -9.29 -5.13 0.11
C PHE A 47 -10.44 -4.14 0.10
N ASP A 48 -11.59 -4.56 0.58
CA ASP A 48 -12.79 -3.72 0.58
C ASP A 48 -13.32 -3.39 1.98
N GLY A 49 -12.53 -3.66 3.00
CA GLY A 49 -12.93 -3.37 4.37
C GLY A 49 -12.52 -1.97 4.82
N VAL A 50 -12.77 -1.69 6.10
CA VAL A 50 -12.39 -0.41 6.70
C VAL A 50 -10.92 -0.42 7.09
N GLU A 51 -10.45 -1.49 7.69
CA GLU A 51 -9.03 -1.67 7.96
C GLU A 51 -8.71 -3.16 8.04
N GLY A 52 -7.49 -3.49 7.72
CA GLY A 52 -7.04 -4.87 7.74
C GLY A 52 -5.60 -4.96 7.30
N THR A 53 -5.15 -6.17 7.03
CA THR A 53 -3.78 -6.42 6.61
C THR A 53 -3.80 -7.06 5.23
N ILE A 54 -3.01 -6.50 4.32
CA ILE A 54 -2.79 -7.09 3.00
C ILE A 54 -1.30 -7.11 2.71
N GLU A 55 -0.91 -7.91 1.74
CA GLU A 55 0.46 -7.90 1.29
C GLU A 55 0.65 -6.79 0.26
N ILE A 56 1.73 -6.06 0.39
CA ILE A 56 2.13 -5.09 -0.62
C ILE A 56 3.55 -5.39 -1.05
N VAL A 57 3.87 -5.01 -2.27
CA VAL A 57 5.24 -5.14 -2.75
C VAL A 57 5.96 -3.84 -2.48
N VAL A 58 7.10 -3.93 -1.80
CA VAL A 58 7.94 -2.77 -1.49
C VAL A 58 9.27 -2.97 -2.16
N GLY A 59 9.97 -1.87 -2.40
CA GLY A 59 11.30 -1.96 -2.96
C GLY A 59 11.52 -0.91 -4.02
N ARG A 60 12.71 -0.92 -4.56
CA ARG A 60 13.09 -0.01 -5.64
C ARG A 60 13.00 -0.71 -6.98
N LEU A 61 12.50 0.01 -7.91
CA LEU A 61 12.42 -0.47 -9.28
C LEU A 61 13.53 0.13 -10.10
#